data_52975b8c2b8fa0a5298b5892db3c0fb8
#
_entry.id   52975b8c2b8fa0a5298b5892db3c0fb8
#
_cell.length_a   1.000
_cell.length_b   1.000
_cell.length_c   1.000
_cell.angle_alpha   90.00
_cell.angle_beta   90.00
_cell.angle_gamma   90.00
#
_symmetry.space_group_name_H-M   'P 1'
#
loop_
_entity.id
_entity.type
_entity.pdbx_description
1 polymer ?
#
loop_
_entity_poly.entity_id
_entity_poly.type
_entity_poly.pdbx_seq_one_letter_code
_entity_poly.pdbx_strand_id
1 'polypeptide(L)'
;MMIFISMNLQENISRIKQVMGLNEGLHDTSWEDHKGNKITLMDLLIATDHIPVSHISVKKLKHMLLTWDGDNSEIQKIDMADLQYPILIFVNDKGDVLSIVDGHHRAHKAIRQGLETIKCKLIPINSLPDNIRIIFNDINQ
;
A
#
# COMPACT_ATOMS: atom_id res chain seq x y z
N MET A 1 13.59 7.52 -21.17
CA MET A 1 12.99 7.96 -19.90
C MET A 1 11.47 7.84 -19.91
N MET A 2 10.80 8.35 -20.91
CA MET A 2 9.34 8.23 -21.01
C MET A 2 8.86 6.78 -21.06
N ILE A 3 9.65 5.87 -21.65
CA ILE A 3 9.30 4.44 -21.72
C ILE A 3 9.23 3.81 -20.34
N PHE A 4 10.15 4.13 -19.41
CA PHE A 4 10.14 3.59 -18.06
C PHE A 4 8.92 4.06 -17.26
N ILE A 5 8.56 5.34 -17.39
CA ILE A 5 7.36 5.88 -16.76
C ILE A 5 6.10 5.17 -17.29
N SER A 6 6.04 4.94 -18.61
CA SER A 6 4.91 4.23 -19.23
C SER A 6 4.80 2.79 -18.73
N MET A 7 5.93 2.08 -18.55
CA MET A 7 5.94 0.71 -18.05
C MET A 7 5.40 0.64 -16.62
N ASN A 8 5.88 1.52 -15.72
CA ASN A 8 5.39 1.56 -14.35
C ASN A 8 3.89 1.90 -14.30
N LEU A 9 3.45 2.80 -15.14
CA LEU A 9 2.04 3.14 -15.24
C LEU A 9 1.21 1.95 -15.73
N GLN A 10 1.71 1.19 -16.70
CA GLN A 10 1.04 -0.02 -17.20
C GLN A 10 0.92 -1.08 -16.12
N GLU A 11 1.95 -1.27 -15.31
CA GLU A 11 1.89 -2.21 -14.18
C GLU A 11 0.81 -1.79 -13.20
N ASN A 12 0.74 -0.50 -12.85
CA ASN A 12 -0.30 0.02 -11.96
C ASN A 12 -1.69 -0.13 -12.57
N ILE A 13 -1.86 0.12 -13.86
CA ILE A 13 -3.13 -0.06 -14.55
C ILE A 13 -3.55 -1.53 -14.50
N SER A 14 -2.62 -2.46 -14.72
CA SER A 14 -2.91 -3.90 -14.65
C SER A 14 -3.37 -4.29 -13.24
N ARG A 15 -2.71 -3.78 -12.21
CA ARG A 15 -3.10 -4.00 -10.83
C ARG A 15 -4.50 -3.44 -10.55
N ILE A 16 -4.77 -2.22 -11.02
CA ILE A 16 -6.08 -1.58 -10.87
C ILE A 16 -7.17 -2.45 -11.48
N LYS A 17 -6.96 -2.94 -12.69
CA LYS A 17 -7.94 -3.79 -13.37
C LYS A 17 -8.17 -5.09 -12.62
N GLN A 18 -7.13 -5.69 -12.07
CA GLN A 18 -7.24 -6.93 -11.32
C GLN A 18 -8.04 -6.72 -10.04
N VAL A 19 -7.76 -5.66 -9.30
CA VAL A 19 -8.47 -5.34 -8.06
C VAL A 19 -9.95 -5.07 -8.35
N MET A 20 -10.27 -4.38 -9.42
CA MET A 20 -11.65 -4.13 -9.82
C MET A 20 -12.37 -5.43 -10.16
N GLY A 21 -11.69 -6.37 -10.80
CA GLY A 21 -12.25 -7.68 -11.13
C GLY A 21 -12.57 -8.53 -9.92
N LEU A 22 -11.94 -8.25 -8.77
CA LEU A 22 -12.18 -8.94 -7.51
C LEU A 22 -13.20 -8.21 -6.63
N ASN A 23 -13.84 -7.17 -7.12
CA ASN A 23 -14.75 -6.29 -6.37
C ASN A 23 -14.11 -5.58 -5.17
N GLU A 24 -12.79 -5.57 -5.09
CA GLU A 24 -12.08 -4.74 -4.12
C GLU A 24 -11.88 -3.38 -4.76
N GLY A 25 -12.83 -2.49 -4.55
CA GLY A 25 -12.81 -1.21 -5.22
C GLY A 25 -11.63 -0.36 -4.81
N LEU A 26 -10.77 -0.02 -5.78
CA LEU A 26 -9.78 1.03 -5.60
C LEU A 26 -10.42 2.35 -5.18
N HIS A 27 -11.67 2.52 -5.53
CA HIS A 27 -12.47 3.70 -5.17
C HIS A 27 -13.07 3.57 -3.79
N ASP A 28 -13.13 2.35 -3.21
CA ASP A 28 -13.67 2.12 -1.88
C ASP A 28 -12.63 2.38 -0.80
N THR A 29 -11.34 2.22 -1.13
CA THR A 29 -10.26 2.56 -0.21
C THR A 29 -9.91 4.02 -0.38
N SER A 30 -10.10 4.79 0.66
CA SER A 30 -9.85 6.23 0.63
C SER A 30 -9.45 6.74 2.01
N TRP A 31 -8.88 7.92 2.02
CA TRP A 31 -8.49 8.63 3.24
C TRP A 31 -9.04 10.04 3.17
N GLU A 32 -9.51 10.55 4.29
CA GLU A 32 -10.13 11.86 4.37
C GLU A 32 -9.59 12.60 5.59
N ASP A 33 -9.31 13.90 5.44
CA ASP A 33 -8.88 14.75 6.54
C ASP A 33 -10.07 15.40 7.24
N HIS A 34 -9.80 16.18 8.28
CA HIS A 34 -10.85 16.85 9.05
C HIS A 34 -11.62 17.93 8.26
N LYS A 35 -11.04 18.39 7.16
CA LYS A 35 -11.62 19.41 6.30
C LYS A 35 -12.46 18.84 5.16
N GLY A 36 -12.53 17.52 5.05
CA GLY A 36 -13.27 16.85 4.00
C GLY A 36 -12.47 16.63 2.72
N ASN A 37 -11.17 16.90 2.70
CA ASN A 37 -10.31 16.55 1.57
C ASN A 37 -10.14 15.04 1.55
N LYS A 38 -10.26 14.45 0.35
CA LYS A 38 -10.27 13.00 0.19
C LYS A 38 -9.38 12.58 -0.96
N ILE A 39 -8.66 11.48 -0.76
CA ILE A 39 -7.93 10.79 -1.83
C ILE A 39 -8.29 9.31 -1.83
N THR A 40 -8.17 8.69 -3.00
CA THR A 40 -8.39 7.26 -3.17
C THR A 40 -7.07 6.51 -3.23
N LEU A 41 -7.12 5.18 -3.10
CA LEU A 41 -5.95 4.34 -3.31
C LEU A 41 -5.38 4.55 -4.71
N MET A 42 -6.23 4.74 -5.73
CA MET A 42 -5.75 5.02 -7.09
C MET A 42 -4.89 6.29 -7.13
N ASP A 43 -5.32 7.35 -6.46
CA ASP A 43 -4.55 8.60 -6.40
C ASP A 43 -3.17 8.35 -5.79
N LEU A 44 -3.11 7.57 -4.71
CA LEU A 44 -1.85 7.24 -4.05
C LEU A 44 -0.95 6.39 -4.94
N LEU A 45 -1.51 5.40 -5.64
CA LEU A 45 -0.74 4.55 -6.55
C LEU A 45 -0.10 5.36 -7.68
N ILE A 46 -0.86 6.31 -8.25
CA ILE A 46 -0.33 7.18 -9.30
C ILE A 46 0.79 8.07 -8.75
N ALA A 47 0.58 8.65 -7.57
CA ALA A 47 1.55 9.55 -6.95
C ALA A 47 2.86 8.84 -6.57
N THR A 48 2.81 7.53 -6.33
CA THR A 48 3.97 6.74 -5.90
C THR A 48 4.52 5.84 -7.00
N ASP A 49 4.05 6.00 -8.23
CA ASP A 49 4.45 5.16 -9.36
C ASP A 49 5.97 5.22 -9.62
N HIS A 50 6.58 6.37 -9.39
CA HIS A 50 8.02 6.58 -9.60
C HIS A 50 8.91 5.92 -8.55
N ILE A 51 8.35 5.47 -7.44
CA ILE A 51 9.13 4.88 -6.34
C ILE A 51 9.47 3.43 -6.70
N PRO A 52 10.76 3.03 -6.62
CA PRO A 52 11.14 1.67 -6.97
C PRO A 52 10.64 0.65 -5.95
N VAL A 53 10.42 -0.57 -6.41
CA VAL A 53 10.08 -1.70 -5.55
C VAL A 53 11.31 -2.11 -4.75
N SER A 54 11.12 -2.34 -3.47
CA SER A 54 12.13 -2.79 -2.55
C SER A 54 11.63 -4.04 -1.82
N HIS A 55 12.39 -4.53 -0.85
CA HIS A 55 11.99 -5.66 -0.01
C HIS A 55 12.18 -5.28 1.45
N ILE A 56 11.27 -5.71 2.29
CA ILE A 56 11.35 -5.46 3.73
C ILE A 56 11.19 -6.77 4.50
N SER A 57 11.86 -6.87 5.65
CA SER A 57 11.72 -8.02 6.53
C SER A 57 10.29 -8.13 7.06
N VAL A 58 9.70 -9.30 6.91
CA VAL A 58 8.36 -9.57 7.43
C VAL A 58 8.30 -9.41 8.94
N LYS A 59 9.40 -9.71 9.66
CA LYS A 59 9.49 -9.53 11.10
C LYS A 59 9.24 -8.09 11.52
N LYS A 60 9.75 -7.12 10.74
CA LYS A 60 9.57 -5.70 11.06
C LYS A 60 8.11 -5.26 10.95
N LEU A 61 7.31 -5.97 10.18
CA LEU A 61 5.93 -5.59 9.91
C LEU A 61 4.93 -6.13 10.93
N LYS A 62 5.31 -7.16 11.70
CA LYS A 62 4.38 -7.85 12.60
C LYS A 62 3.67 -6.95 13.59
N HIS A 63 4.37 -5.92 14.08
CA HIS A 63 3.81 -4.99 15.07
C HIS A 63 2.80 -4.01 14.49
N MET A 64 2.81 -3.85 13.16
CA MET A 64 2.01 -2.85 12.47
C MET A 64 0.80 -3.44 11.78
N LEU A 65 0.64 -4.76 11.82
CA LEU A 65 -0.43 -5.43 11.12
C LEU A 65 -1.74 -5.33 11.90
N LEU A 66 -2.82 -5.15 11.14
CA LEU A 66 -4.16 -5.23 11.70
C LEU A 66 -4.42 -6.63 12.20
N THR A 67 -5.09 -6.72 13.34
CA THR A 67 -5.51 -8.01 13.90
C THR A 67 -6.94 -8.28 13.47
N TRP A 68 -7.15 -9.42 12.82
CA TRP A 68 -8.49 -9.88 12.44
C TRP A 68 -8.80 -11.15 13.17
N ASP A 69 -9.85 -11.15 13.98
CA ASP A 69 -10.20 -12.23 14.90
C ASP A 69 -10.94 -13.39 14.22
N GLY A 70 -10.32 -13.96 13.18
CA GLY A 70 -10.86 -15.16 12.54
C GLY A 70 -12.07 -14.94 11.64
N ASP A 71 -12.31 -13.71 11.20
CA ASP A 71 -13.36 -13.42 10.23
C ASP A 71 -13.04 -14.14 8.91
N ASN A 72 -13.96 -14.99 8.47
CA ASN A 72 -13.79 -15.77 7.24
C ASN A 72 -13.58 -14.91 6.00
N SER A 73 -14.21 -13.73 5.94
CA SER A 73 -14.04 -12.85 4.80
C SER A 73 -12.60 -12.30 4.74
N GLU A 74 -12.00 -11.99 5.86
CA GLU A 74 -10.61 -11.52 5.92
C GLU A 74 -9.64 -12.65 5.58
N ILE A 75 -9.90 -13.88 6.04
CA ILE A 75 -9.10 -15.04 5.70
C ILE A 75 -9.09 -15.28 4.20
N GLN A 76 -10.26 -15.20 3.55
CA GLN A 76 -10.35 -15.34 2.10
C GLN A 76 -9.56 -14.25 1.36
N LYS A 77 -9.64 -13.01 1.82
CA LYS A 77 -8.87 -11.91 1.23
C LYS A 77 -7.37 -12.14 1.37
N ILE A 78 -6.92 -12.67 2.52
CA ILE A 78 -5.52 -13.02 2.73
C ILE A 78 -5.10 -14.10 1.74
N ASP A 79 -5.87 -15.15 1.60
CA ASP A 79 -5.55 -16.27 0.69
C ASP A 79 -5.51 -15.82 -0.77
N MET A 80 -6.37 -14.89 -1.15
CA MET A 80 -6.45 -14.36 -2.51
C MET A 80 -5.45 -13.24 -2.81
N ALA A 81 -4.78 -12.71 -1.79
CA ALA A 81 -3.82 -11.63 -1.98
C ALA A 81 -2.68 -12.07 -2.90
N ASP A 82 -2.27 -11.18 -3.80
CA ASP A 82 -1.21 -11.45 -4.76
C ASP A 82 0.10 -10.79 -4.31
N LEU A 83 1.05 -11.61 -3.87
CA LEU A 83 2.34 -11.14 -3.37
C LEU A 83 3.23 -10.55 -4.46
N GLN A 84 2.86 -10.66 -5.72
CA GLN A 84 3.55 -10.02 -6.83
C GLN A 84 3.50 -8.48 -6.72
N TYR A 85 2.44 -7.95 -6.14
CA TYR A 85 2.27 -6.50 -5.98
C TYR A 85 2.88 -6.03 -4.66
N PRO A 86 3.65 -4.92 -4.67
CA PRO A 86 4.28 -4.42 -3.45
C PRO A 86 3.27 -3.83 -2.49
N ILE A 87 3.51 -4.01 -1.20
CA ILE A 87 2.77 -3.27 -0.17
C ILE A 87 3.31 -1.84 -0.11
N LEU A 88 2.48 -0.91 0.34
CA LEU A 88 2.86 0.50 0.47
C LEU A 88 3.14 0.83 1.94
N ILE A 89 4.32 1.34 2.21
CA ILE A 89 4.79 1.64 3.56
C ILE A 89 5.25 3.09 3.61
N PHE A 90 4.72 3.85 4.58
CA PHE A 90 5.23 5.20 4.84
C PHE A 90 6.47 5.14 5.71
N VAL A 91 7.47 5.94 5.35
CA VAL A 91 8.70 6.11 6.12
C VAL A 91 8.94 7.60 6.39
N ASN A 92 9.71 7.89 7.44
CA ASN A 92 10.14 9.25 7.73
C ASN A 92 11.41 9.62 6.93
N ASP A 93 11.93 10.81 7.16
CA ASP A 93 13.12 11.30 6.46
C ASP A 93 14.37 10.47 6.73
N LYS A 94 14.39 9.74 7.84
CA LYS A 94 15.50 8.85 8.21
C LYS A 94 15.34 7.45 7.64
N GLY A 95 14.22 7.17 6.97
CA GLY A 95 13.91 5.84 6.46
C GLY A 95 13.28 4.90 7.46
N ASP A 96 12.90 5.39 8.64
CA ASP A 96 12.21 4.57 9.64
C ASP A 96 10.78 4.31 9.21
N VAL A 97 10.31 3.08 9.39
CA VAL A 97 8.96 2.68 9.03
C VAL A 97 7.95 3.30 9.98
N LEU A 98 6.96 3.99 9.42
CA LEU A 98 5.88 4.62 10.19
C LEU A 98 4.63 3.77 10.22
N SER A 99 4.17 3.32 9.05
CA SER A 99 2.92 2.56 8.95
C SER A 99 2.81 1.84 7.62
N ILE A 100 2.01 0.78 7.61
CA ILE A 100 1.57 0.13 6.37
C ILE A 100 0.31 0.87 5.90
N VAL A 101 0.36 1.42 4.70
CA VAL A 101 -0.75 2.18 4.13
C VAL A 101 -1.68 1.29 3.33
N ASP A 102 -1.11 0.34 2.60
CA ASP A 102 -1.85 -0.59 1.75
C ASP A 102 -1.14 -1.92 1.71
N GLY A 103 -1.92 -3.01 1.73
CA GLY A 103 -1.37 -4.35 1.58
C GLY A 103 -1.34 -5.17 2.86
N HIS A 104 -2.16 -4.86 3.85
CA HIS A 104 -2.24 -5.66 5.09
C HIS A 104 -2.52 -7.14 4.80
N HIS A 105 -3.39 -7.45 3.84
CA HIS A 105 -3.69 -8.83 3.47
C HIS A 105 -2.47 -9.55 2.88
N ARG A 106 -1.70 -8.86 2.05
CA ARG A 106 -0.47 -9.40 1.49
C ARG A 106 0.58 -9.65 2.56
N ALA A 107 0.71 -8.72 3.51
CA ALA A 107 1.65 -8.89 4.63
C ALA A 107 1.26 -10.09 5.50
N HIS A 108 -0.02 -10.26 5.81
CA HIS A 108 -0.50 -11.43 6.55
C HIS A 108 -0.24 -12.72 5.80
N LYS A 109 -0.44 -12.72 4.48
CA LYS A 109 -0.16 -13.90 3.65
C LYS A 109 1.32 -14.27 3.70
N ALA A 110 2.20 -13.28 3.62
CA ALA A 110 3.64 -13.51 3.71
C ALA A 110 4.02 -14.15 5.06
N ILE A 111 3.42 -13.69 6.16
CA ILE A 111 3.65 -14.29 7.48
C ILE A 111 3.19 -15.74 7.50
N ARG A 112 2.00 -16.04 6.99
CA ARG A 112 1.45 -17.39 6.96
C ARG A 112 2.29 -18.36 6.14
N GLN A 113 2.88 -17.85 5.05
CA GLN A 113 3.75 -18.65 4.18
C GLN A 113 5.18 -18.76 4.71
N GLY A 114 5.50 -18.11 5.82
CA GLY A 114 6.83 -18.15 6.41
C GLY A 114 7.90 -17.44 5.60
N LEU A 115 7.52 -16.44 4.80
CA LEU A 115 8.47 -15.68 4.01
C LEU A 115 9.32 -14.76 4.88
N GLU A 116 10.58 -14.60 4.52
CA GLU A 116 11.50 -13.70 5.22
C GLU A 116 11.27 -12.25 4.84
N THR A 117 11.01 -12.00 3.56
CA THR A 117 10.81 -10.65 3.02
C THR A 117 9.56 -10.59 2.16
N ILE A 118 9.10 -9.36 1.93
CA ILE A 118 7.97 -9.07 1.06
C ILE A 118 8.28 -7.84 0.22
N LYS A 119 7.78 -7.81 -1.00
CA LYS A 119 7.91 -6.64 -1.87
C LYS A 119 7.18 -5.45 -1.28
N CYS A 120 7.81 -4.29 -1.32
CA CYS A 120 7.24 -3.06 -0.80
C CYS A 120 7.69 -1.85 -1.60
N LYS A 121 6.98 -0.74 -1.41
CA LYS A 121 7.47 0.59 -1.76
C LYS A 121 7.62 1.37 -0.47
N LEU A 122 8.82 1.85 -0.21
CA LEU A 122 9.10 2.70 0.95
C LEU A 122 8.87 4.14 0.52
N ILE A 123 7.79 4.74 1.02
CA ILE A 123 7.32 6.05 0.58
C ILE A 123 7.66 7.08 1.64
N PRO A 124 8.67 7.96 1.39
CA PRO A 124 8.91 9.07 2.31
C PRO A 124 7.69 10.00 2.30
N ILE A 125 7.09 10.18 3.46
CA ILE A 125 5.84 10.94 3.55
C ILE A 125 6.01 12.37 3.01
N ASN A 126 7.18 12.96 3.25
CA ASN A 126 7.49 14.32 2.79
C ASN A 126 7.75 14.42 1.28
N SER A 127 7.86 13.29 0.58
CA SER A 127 8.02 13.30 -0.88
C SER A 127 6.68 13.30 -1.63
N LEU A 128 5.58 13.11 -0.92
CA LEU A 128 4.26 13.10 -1.53
C LEU A 128 3.84 14.50 -2.01
N PRO A 129 3.01 14.59 -3.06
CA PRO A 129 2.40 15.87 -3.44
C PRO A 129 1.66 16.51 -2.25
N ASP A 130 1.64 17.83 -2.19
CA ASP A 130 1.08 18.56 -1.05
C ASP A 130 -0.36 18.17 -0.73
N ASN A 131 -1.20 17.97 -1.75
CA ASN A 131 -2.60 17.62 -1.56
C ASN A 131 -2.79 16.26 -0.89
N ILE A 132 -1.85 15.34 -1.10
CA ILE A 132 -1.86 14.00 -0.49
C ILE A 132 -1.20 14.04 0.86
N ARG A 133 -0.03 14.68 0.96
CA ARG A 133 0.73 14.78 2.20
C ARG A 133 -0.08 15.42 3.32
N ILE A 134 -0.84 16.46 3.02
CA ILE A 134 -1.68 17.15 4.00
C ILE A 134 -2.69 16.20 4.63
N ILE A 135 -3.31 15.35 3.83
CA ILE A 135 -4.30 14.38 4.33
C ILE A 135 -3.65 13.41 5.32
N PHE A 136 -2.51 12.82 4.96
CA PHE A 136 -1.85 11.84 5.82
C PHE A 136 -1.23 12.46 7.06
N ASN A 137 -0.72 13.67 6.98
CA ASN A 137 -0.22 14.38 8.16
C ASN A 137 -1.35 14.68 9.14
N ASP A 138 -2.53 15.04 8.65
CA ASP A 138 -3.70 15.32 9.49
C ASP A 138 -4.19 14.05 10.19
N ILE A 139 -4.29 12.94 9.46
CA ILE A 139 -4.75 11.67 10.00
C ILE A 139 -3.80 11.12 11.05
N ASN A 140 -2.50 11.31 10.87
CA ASN A 140 -1.47 10.75 11.76
C ASN A 140 -1.20 11.62 13.00
N GLN A 141 -1.88 12.73 13.14
CA GLN A 141 -1.86 13.54 14.35
C GLN A 141 -2.98 13.09 15.29
#